data_a3484b71503667a80d059edcdd4ce6f5
#
_entry.id   a3484b71503667a80d059edcdd4ce6f5
#
_cell.length_a   1.000
_cell.length_b   1.000
_cell.length_c   1.000
_cell.angle_alpha   90.00
_cell.angle_beta   90.00
_cell.angle_gamma   90.00
#
_symmetry.space_group_name_H-M   'P 1'
#
loop_
_entity.id
_entity.type
_entity.pdbx_description
1 polymer ?
#
loop_
_entity_poly.entity_id
_entity_poly.type
_entity_poly.pdbx_seq_one_letter_code
_entity_poly.pdbx_strand_id
1 'polypeptide(L)'
;MNGIGFDIAHLLAGSLVLVSLLELYQDRLYALLNIYALHAVVLAASVAWQAFVQDAPHLYITAAIALLFKAMVIPIALHRIIVQLGIHREIEKVVGVGITMLIGMALVALAMVVMLRVTREVDPLAREDLAFALSVVLLGLLMMVTRRNAVSQVVGFMSLENGLVLAATGAKGMPLVVEISVAFSVLIAFIVIGIFLFRIRERFDTVDVQILSDFRGERQ
;
A
#
# COMPACT_ATOMS: atom_id res chain seq x y z
N MET A 1 -3.97 31.56 6.61
CA MET A 1 -4.58 30.20 6.62
C MET A 1 -4.46 29.68 8.04
N ASN A 2 -5.54 29.17 8.58
CA ASN A 2 -5.66 28.85 10.01
C ASN A 2 -4.77 27.63 10.35
N GLY A 3 -4.04 27.68 11.47
CA GLY A 3 -3.17 26.59 11.93
C GLY A 3 -3.83 25.21 11.97
N ILE A 4 -5.14 25.15 12.25
CA ILE A 4 -5.96 23.94 12.28
C ILE A 4 -5.90 23.14 10.95
N GLY A 5 -5.85 23.81 9.80
CA GLY A 5 -5.80 23.12 8.50
C GLY A 5 -4.49 22.32 8.31
N PHE A 6 -3.40 22.83 8.82
CA PHE A 6 -2.10 22.17 8.79
C PHE A 6 -2.00 21.08 9.86
N ASP A 7 -2.54 21.31 11.06
CA ASP A 7 -2.54 20.32 12.13
C ASP A 7 -3.27 19.03 11.71
N ILE A 8 -4.39 19.17 10.96
CA ILE A 8 -5.12 18.02 10.42
C ILE A 8 -4.30 17.30 9.34
N ALA A 9 -3.62 18.04 8.44
CA ALA A 9 -2.77 17.43 7.43
C ALA A 9 -1.63 16.60 8.08
N HIS A 10 -0.96 17.16 9.08
CA HIS A 10 0.10 16.47 9.83
C HIS A 10 -0.42 15.27 10.61
N LEU A 11 -1.60 15.37 11.22
CA LEU A 11 -2.25 14.25 11.90
C LEU A 11 -2.51 13.09 10.92
N LEU A 12 -3.01 13.39 9.73
CA LEU A 12 -3.28 12.37 8.70
C LEU A 12 -1.97 11.77 8.16
N ALA A 13 -0.96 12.58 7.89
CA ALA A 13 0.35 12.11 7.44
C ALA A 13 1.05 11.24 8.52
N GLY A 14 1.03 11.67 9.78
CA GLY A 14 1.56 10.89 10.90
C GLY A 14 0.80 9.59 11.13
N SER A 15 -0.53 9.59 10.94
CA SER A 15 -1.34 8.37 11.06
C SER A 15 -1.01 7.34 9.97
N LEU A 16 -0.60 7.76 8.76
CA LEU A 16 -0.09 6.85 7.74
C LEU A 16 1.18 6.11 8.20
N VAL A 17 2.10 6.79 8.87
CA VAL A 17 3.30 6.14 9.44
C VAL A 17 2.90 5.10 10.50
N LEU A 18 1.94 5.42 11.38
CA LEU A 18 1.46 4.47 12.38
C LEU A 18 0.81 3.25 11.74
N VAL A 19 -0.02 3.44 10.70
CA VAL A 19 -0.63 2.32 9.98
C VAL A 19 0.41 1.49 9.22
N SER A 20 1.47 2.11 8.65
CA SER A 20 2.60 1.38 8.06
C SER A 20 3.35 0.52 9.07
N LEU A 21 3.53 1.00 10.31
CA LEU A 21 4.11 0.19 11.39
C LEU A 21 3.18 -0.97 11.78
N LEU A 22 1.85 -0.75 11.79
CA LEU A 22 0.88 -1.82 12.00
C LEU A 22 0.91 -2.86 10.89
N GLU A 23 1.15 -2.49 9.62
CA GLU A 23 1.36 -3.43 8.51
C GLU A 23 2.59 -4.33 8.75
N LEU A 24 3.71 -3.74 9.20
CA LEU A 24 4.92 -4.48 9.55
C LEU A 24 4.72 -5.48 10.69
N TYR A 25 3.84 -5.16 11.64
CA TYR A 25 3.55 -6.00 12.78
C TYR A 25 2.74 -7.25 12.41
N GLN A 26 1.96 -7.22 11.31
CA GLN A 26 1.02 -8.28 10.97
C GLN A 26 1.70 -9.59 10.58
N ASP A 27 1.12 -10.70 11.08
CA ASP A 27 1.55 -12.07 10.82
C ASP A 27 0.57 -12.85 9.95
N ARG A 28 -0.65 -12.31 9.77
CA ARG A 28 -1.73 -12.95 9.02
C ARG A 28 -2.05 -12.15 7.77
N LEU A 29 -2.11 -12.81 6.61
CA LEU A 29 -2.39 -12.17 5.32
C LEU A 29 -3.71 -11.38 5.31
N TYR A 30 -4.77 -11.94 5.89
CA TYR A 30 -6.07 -11.23 5.94
C TYR A 30 -6.03 -9.96 6.80
N ALA A 31 -5.35 -10.02 7.95
CA ALA A 31 -5.18 -8.84 8.80
C ALA A 31 -4.33 -7.79 8.08
N LEU A 32 -3.27 -8.21 7.38
CA LEU A 32 -2.44 -7.32 6.57
C LEU A 32 -3.26 -6.60 5.48
N LEU A 33 -4.12 -7.32 4.74
CA LEU A 33 -4.96 -6.71 3.71
C LEU A 33 -5.96 -5.69 4.29
N ASN A 34 -6.54 -5.99 5.47
CA ASN A 34 -7.46 -5.05 6.12
C ASN A 34 -6.74 -3.78 6.61
N ILE A 35 -5.50 -3.92 7.13
CA ILE A 35 -4.71 -2.76 7.55
C ILE A 35 -4.23 -1.98 6.32
N TYR A 36 -3.88 -2.64 5.23
CA TYR A 36 -3.58 -1.96 3.97
C TYR A 36 -4.80 -1.18 3.43
N ALA A 37 -6.01 -1.75 3.51
CA ALA A 37 -7.23 -1.03 3.15
C ALA A 37 -7.42 0.22 4.03
N LEU A 38 -7.17 0.11 5.34
CA LEU A 38 -7.17 1.27 6.26
C LEU A 38 -6.10 2.29 5.85
N HIS A 39 -4.89 1.86 5.51
CA HIS A 39 -3.81 2.72 5.04
C HIS A 39 -4.23 3.53 3.80
N ALA A 40 -4.88 2.87 2.84
CA ALA A 40 -5.40 3.52 1.64
C ALA A 40 -6.56 4.49 1.93
N VAL A 41 -7.43 4.20 2.91
CA VAL A 41 -8.48 5.13 3.37
C VAL A 41 -7.86 6.38 4.00
N VAL A 42 -6.87 6.22 4.87
CA VAL A 42 -6.17 7.34 5.51
C VAL A 42 -5.44 8.19 4.46
N LEU A 43 -4.81 7.55 3.47
CA LEU A 43 -4.20 8.26 2.33
C LEU A 43 -5.24 9.07 1.57
N ALA A 44 -6.37 8.46 1.19
CA ALA A 44 -7.44 9.15 0.47
C ALA A 44 -7.98 10.34 1.24
N ALA A 45 -8.14 10.21 2.57
CA ALA A 45 -8.53 11.31 3.45
C ALA A 45 -7.46 12.42 3.48
N SER A 46 -6.17 12.06 3.55
CA SER A 46 -5.06 13.01 3.52
C SER A 46 -5.02 13.78 2.19
N VAL A 47 -5.14 13.08 1.06
CA VAL A 47 -5.16 13.70 -0.27
C VAL A 47 -6.39 14.60 -0.45
N ALA A 48 -7.58 14.16 0.00
CA ALA A 48 -8.79 14.98 -0.04
C ALA A 48 -8.66 16.23 0.83
N TRP A 49 -8.02 16.12 1.99
CA TRP A 49 -7.74 17.26 2.85
C TRP A 49 -6.78 18.24 2.20
N GLN A 50 -5.71 17.75 1.57
CA GLN A 50 -4.78 18.59 0.81
C GLN A 50 -5.48 19.27 -0.38
N ALA A 51 -6.40 18.58 -1.05
CA ALA A 51 -7.22 19.16 -2.12
C ALA A 51 -8.02 20.39 -1.62
N PHE A 52 -8.61 20.26 -0.44
CA PHE A 52 -9.36 21.36 0.19
C PHE A 52 -8.44 22.52 0.62
N VAL A 53 -7.33 22.22 1.27
CA VAL A 53 -6.41 23.26 1.80
C VAL A 53 -5.69 24.01 0.68
N GLN A 54 -5.35 23.32 -0.42
CA GLN A 54 -4.61 23.90 -1.55
C GLN A 54 -5.51 24.48 -2.64
N ASP A 55 -6.84 24.34 -2.53
CA ASP A 55 -7.82 24.69 -3.58
C ASP A 55 -7.49 24.00 -4.92
N ALA A 56 -7.17 22.70 -4.86
CA ALA A 56 -6.67 21.90 -5.98
C ALA A 56 -7.67 20.79 -6.35
N PRO A 57 -8.71 21.07 -7.17
CA PRO A 57 -9.80 20.11 -7.41
C PRO A 57 -9.37 18.81 -8.07
N HIS A 58 -8.25 18.78 -8.81
CA HIS A 58 -7.70 17.56 -9.41
C HIS A 58 -7.27 16.52 -8.35
N LEU A 59 -6.87 16.94 -7.15
CA LEU A 59 -6.52 16.04 -6.07
C LEU A 59 -7.72 15.26 -5.53
N TYR A 60 -8.96 15.76 -5.67
CA TYR A 60 -10.15 14.96 -5.31
C TYR A 60 -10.31 13.73 -6.19
N ILE A 61 -9.92 13.82 -7.48
CA ILE A 61 -9.92 12.66 -8.39
C ILE A 61 -8.91 11.64 -7.90
N THR A 62 -7.71 12.07 -7.52
CA THR A 62 -6.68 11.19 -6.95
C THR A 62 -7.16 10.53 -5.65
N ALA A 63 -7.80 11.27 -4.76
CA ALA A 63 -8.38 10.74 -3.53
C ALA A 63 -9.47 9.68 -3.81
N ALA A 64 -10.36 9.96 -4.78
CA ALA A 64 -11.41 9.02 -5.18
C ALA A 64 -10.82 7.74 -5.79
N ILE A 65 -9.79 7.85 -6.64
CA ILE A 65 -9.09 6.69 -7.20
C ILE A 65 -8.40 5.87 -6.11
N ALA A 66 -7.70 6.53 -5.18
CA ALA A 66 -7.06 5.85 -4.05
C ALA A 66 -8.11 5.10 -3.19
N LEU A 67 -9.24 5.73 -2.90
CA LEU A 67 -10.30 5.11 -2.13
C LEU A 67 -10.92 3.92 -2.86
N LEU A 68 -11.24 4.07 -4.15
CA LEU A 68 -11.90 3.02 -4.93
C LEU A 68 -10.97 1.84 -5.20
N PHE A 69 -9.78 2.10 -5.75
CA PHE A 69 -8.87 1.03 -6.17
C PHE A 69 -8.05 0.48 -5.02
N LYS A 70 -7.36 1.33 -4.24
CA LYS A 70 -6.45 0.88 -3.20
C LYS A 70 -7.16 0.40 -1.93
N ALA A 71 -8.26 1.05 -1.52
CA ALA A 71 -8.96 0.64 -0.32
C ALA A 71 -10.00 -0.47 -0.55
N MET A 72 -10.53 -0.63 -1.78
CA MET A 72 -11.58 -1.61 -2.05
C MET A 72 -11.17 -2.68 -3.07
N VAL A 73 -10.89 -2.28 -4.32
CA VAL A 73 -10.69 -3.24 -5.43
C VAL A 73 -9.51 -4.16 -5.17
N ILE A 74 -8.36 -3.61 -4.80
CA ILE A 74 -7.12 -4.38 -4.61
C ILE A 74 -7.21 -5.30 -3.40
N PRO A 75 -7.60 -4.86 -2.19
CA PRO A 75 -7.76 -5.76 -1.05
C PRO A 75 -8.76 -6.90 -1.31
N ILE A 76 -9.88 -6.61 -1.97
CA ILE A 76 -10.88 -7.63 -2.33
C ILE A 76 -10.29 -8.64 -3.33
N ALA A 77 -9.60 -8.17 -4.37
CA ALA A 77 -8.97 -9.04 -5.35
C ALA A 77 -7.90 -9.93 -4.72
N LEU A 78 -7.01 -9.37 -3.90
CA LEU A 78 -5.99 -10.14 -3.17
C LEU A 78 -6.60 -11.13 -2.19
N HIS A 79 -7.67 -10.73 -1.48
CA HIS A 79 -8.40 -11.64 -0.60
C HIS A 79 -8.96 -12.85 -1.35
N ARG A 80 -9.58 -12.63 -2.52
CA ARG A 80 -10.09 -13.70 -3.38
C ARG A 80 -8.97 -14.61 -3.88
N ILE A 81 -7.83 -14.05 -4.27
CA ILE A 81 -6.65 -14.81 -4.69
C ILE A 81 -6.16 -15.72 -3.56
N ILE A 82 -6.03 -15.20 -2.33
CA ILE A 82 -5.58 -15.99 -1.16
C ILE A 82 -6.54 -17.16 -0.89
N VAL A 83 -7.86 -16.90 -0.93
CA VAL A 83 -8.88 -17.94 -0.71
C VAL A 83 -8.83 -19.00 -1.78
N GLN A 84 -8.76 -18.62 -3.06
CA GLN A 84 -8.81 -19.55 -4.17
C GLN A 84 -7.55 -20.38 -4.33
N LEU A 85 -6.38 -19.79 -4.07
CA LEU A 85 -5.11 -20.51 -4.16
C LEU A 85 -4.81 -21.35 -2.92
N GLY A 86 -5.64 -21.27 -1.86
CA GLY A 86 -5.39 -21.97 -0.60
C GLY A 86 -4.06 -21.57 0.05
N ILE A 87 -3.60 -20.31 -0.17
CA ILE A 87 -2.32 -19.85 0.37
C ILE A 87 -2.38 -19.88 1.89
N HIS A 88 -1.28 -20.36 2.51
CA HIS A 88 -1.15 -20.38 3.96
C HIS A 88 -1.40 -18.99 4.53
N ARG A 89 -2.26 -18.90 5.54
CA ARG A 89 -2.70 -17.62 6.14
C ARG A 89 -1.61 -16.90 6.92
N GLU A 90 -0.53 -17.61 7.25
CA GLU A 90 0.61 -17.06 7.96
C GLU A 90 1.64 -16.47 6.99
N ILE A 91 2.23 -15.36 7.39
CA ILE A 91 3.22 -14.65 6.60
C ILE A 91 4.61 -15.17 6.97
N GLU A 92 5.29 -15.79 6.01
CA GLU A 92 6.69 -16.14 6.17
C GLU A 92 7.57 -14.89 6.22
N LYS A 93 8.38 -14.78 7.26
CA LYS A 93 9.27 -13.65 7.51
C LYS A 93 10.72 -14.11 7.43
N VAL A 94 11.58 -13.25 6.87
CA VAL A 94 13.02 -13.44 6.86
C VAL A 94 13.60 -13.12 8.24
N VAL A 95 13.01 -12.13 8.93
CA VAL A 95 13.46 -11.61 10.21
C VAL A 95 12.28 -11.56 11.19
N GLY A 96 12.54 -11.79 12.46
CA GLY A 96 11.51 -11.74 13.51
C GLY A 96 10.86 -10.36 13.63
N VAL A 97 9.58 -10.32 14.04
CA VAL A 97 8.77 -9.08 14.13
C VAL A 97 9.45 -8.02 14.99
N GLY A 98 10.01 -8.40 16.14
CA GLY A 98 10.66 -7.45 17.05
C GLY A 98 11.83 -6.72 16.40
N ILE A 99 12.69 -7.44 15.67
CA ILE A 99 13.83 -6.84 14.96
C ILE A 99 13.31 -5.97 13.80
N THR A 100 12.32 -6.43 13.05
CA THR A 100 11.72 -5.66 11.95
C THR A 100 11.12 -4.35 12.48
N MET A 101 10.44 -4.37 13.61
CA MET A 101 9.88 -3.17 14.23
C MET A 101 10.97 -2.20 14.71
N LEU A 102 12.06 -2.71 15.30
CA LEU A 102 13.19 -1.88 15.70
C LEU A 102 13.84 -1.20 14.48
N ILE A 103 14.06 -1.94 13.41
CA ILE A 103 14.58 -1.38 12.15
C ILE A 103 13.58 -0.35 11.60
N GLY A 104 12.27 -0.65 11.62
CA GLY A 104 11.23 0.27 11.16
C GLY A 104 11.25 1.60 11.92
N MET A 105 11.32 1.55 13.25
CA MET A 105 11.44 2.77 14.08
C MET A 105 12.74 3.53 13.79
N ALA A 106 13.86 2.84 13.59
CA ALA A 106 15.13 3.46 13.23
C ALA A 106 15.05 4.15 11.85
N LEU A 107 14.35 3.54 10.87
CA LEU A 107 14.13 4.15 9.55
C LEU A 107 13.23 5.39 9.64
N VAL A 108 12.20 5.39 10.48
CA VAL A 108 11.36 6.57 10.72
C VAL A 108 12.22 7.69 11.33
N ALA A 109 13.03 7.39 12.35
CA ALA A 109 13.94 8.37 12.93
C ALA A 109 14.96 8.89 11.90
N LEU A 110 15.49 8.02 11.05
CA LEU A 110 16.39 8.39 9.96
C LEU A 110 15.70 9.34 8.97
N ALA A 111 14.46 9.02 8.54
CA ALA A 111 13.68 9.86 7.64
C ALA A 111 13.50 11.27 8.20
N MET A 112 13.14 11.37 9.49
CA MET A 112 13.02 12.66 10.18
C MET A 112 14.32 13.44 10.17
N VAL A 113 15.44 12.81 10.56
CA VAL A 113 16.77 13.46 10.60
C VAL A 113 17.21 13.92 9.21
N VAL A 114 17.02 13.07 8.19
CA VAL A 114 17.41 13.39 6.81
C VAL A 114 16.62 14.57 6.29
N MET A 115 15.28 14.53 6.44
CA MET A 115 14.42 15.61 5.94
C MET A 115 14.65 16.92 6.66
N LEU A 116 14.89 16.93 7.96
CA LEU A 116 15.23 18.11 8.71
C LEU A 116 16.56 18.77 8.21
N ARG A 117 17.47 17.98 7.65
CA ARG A 117 18.74 18.50 7.11
C ARG A 117 18.62 18.96 5.66
N VAL A 118 17.94 18.19 4.83
CA VAL A 118 17.87 18.43 3.37
C VAL A 118 16.91 19.56 3.03
N THR A 119 15.82 19.72 3.78
CA THR A 119 14.76 20.68 3.47
C THR A 119 14.84 21.96 4.31
N ARG A 120 16.03 22.44 4.65
CA ARG A 120 16.21 23.65 5.48
C ARG A 120 15.62 24.92 4.87
N GLU A 121 15.57 25.00 3.56
CA GLU A 121 15.04 26.14 2.82
C GLU A 121 13.56 26.00 2.44
N VAL A 122 12.95 24.85 2.75
CA VAL A 122 11.53 24.58 2.49
C VAL A 122 10.69 25.00 3.69
N ASP A 123 9.44 25.39 3.43
CA ASP A 123 8.46 25.70 4.48
C ASP A 123 8.47 24.59 5.56
N PRO A 124 8.58 24.93 6.86
CA PRO A 124 8.60 23.96 7.95
C PRO A 124 7.48 22.90 7.88
N LEU A 125 6.30 23.29 7.42
CA LEU A 125 5.13 22.43 7.31
C LEU A 125 5.30 21.39 6.18
N ALA A 126 5.74 21.81 5.00
CA ALA A 126 6.01 20.89 3.89
C ALA A 126 7.17 19.93 4.22
N ARG A 127 8.10 20.34 5.08
CA ARG A 127 9.21 19.52 5.57
C ARG A 127 8.73 18.33 6.39
N GLU A 128 7.79 18.55 7.30
CA GLU A 128 7.26 17.49 8.16
C GLU A 128 6.46 16.48 7.35
N ASP A 129 5.62 16.91 6.43
CA ASP A 129 4.87 16.04 5.53
C ASP A 129 5.80 15.19 4.66
N LEU A 130 6.91 15.76 4.16
CA LEU A 130 7.93 15.02 3.41
C LEU A 130 8.67 13.99 4.29
N ALA A 131 8.89 14.30 5.58
CA ALA A 131 9.51 13.35 6.50
C ALA A 131 8.58 12.16 6.80
N PHE A 132 7.27 12.39 6.98
CA PHE A 132 6.29 11.33 7.11
C PHE A 132 6.19 10.50 5.83
N ALA A 133 6.15 11.14 4.67
CA ALA A 133 6.11 10.49 3.38
C ALA A 133 7.33 9.58 3.16
N LEU A 134 8.54 10.08 3.43
CA LEU A 134 9.77 9.28 3.35
C LEU A 134 9.74 8.11 4.35
N SER A 135 9.20 8.31 5.54
CA SER A 135 9.02 7.24 6.53
C SER A 135 8.15 6.12 5.97
N VAL A 136 7.00 6.45 5.38
CA VAL A 136 6.10 5.46 4.75
C VAL A 136 6.79 4.72 3.60
N VAL A 137 7.56 5.42 2.75
CA VAL A 137 8.35 4.82 1.66
C VAL A 137 9.35 3.81 2.21
N LEU A 138 10.13 4.18 3.23
CA LEU A 138 11.13 3.30 3.83
C LEU A 138 10.50 2.09 4.55
N LEU A 139 9.36 2.27 5.22
CA LEU A 139 8.63 1.17 5.86
C LEU A 139 8.05 0.20 4.83
N GLY A 140 7.49 0.69 3.73
CA GLY A 140 7.04 -0.13 2.60
C GLY A 140 8.18 -0.94 1.97
N LEU A 141 9.35 -0.31 1.78
CA LEU A 141 10.55 -0.98 1.29
C LEU A 141 11.05 -2.05 2.28
N LEU A 142 11.09 -1.73 3.58
CA LEU A 142 11.44 -2.69 4.64
C LEU A 142 10.53 -3.91 4.60
N MET A 143 9.22 -3.68 4.43
CA MET A 143 8.25 -4.76 4.30
C MET A 143 8.54 -5.65 3.09
N MET A 144 8.85 -5.08 1.93
CA MET A 144 9.18 -5.86 0.74
C MET A 144 10.40 -6.76 0.95
N VAL A 145 11.45 -6.25 1.63
CA VAL A 145 12.70 -6.99 1.86
C VAL A 145 12.54 -8.06 2.94
N THR A 146 11.71 -7.83 3.94
CA THR A 146 11.58 -8.74 5.10
C THR A 146 10.52 -9.83 4.94
N ARG A 147 9.69 -9.77 3.89
CA ARG A 147 8.62 -10.74 3.63
C ARG A 147 8.99 -11.67 2.47
N ARG A 148 8.72 -12.97 2.62
CA ARG A 148 8.94 -13.98 1.57
C ARG A 148 7.70 -14.21 0.69
N ASN A 149 6.52 -13.87 1.20
CA ASN A 149 5.27 -14.08 0.49
C ASN A 149 5.03 -12.97 -0.54
N ALA A 150 4.75 -13.34 -1.80
CA ALA A 150 4.52 -12.39 -2.89
C ALA A 150 3.36 -11.41 -2.61
N VAL A 151 2.26 -11.86 -1.97
CA VAL A 151 1.15 -10.99 -1.61
C VAL A 151 1.59 -9.90 -0.63
N SER A 152 2.39 -10.27 0.38
CA SER A 152 2.92 -9.30 1.34
C SER A 152 3.89 -8.32 0.71
N GLN A 153 4.71 -8.77 -0.26
CA GLN A 153 5.62 -7.90 -1.02
C GLN A 153 4.84 -6.91 -1.88
N VAL A 154 3.76 -7.35 -2.54
CA VAL A 154 2.86 -6.46 -3.29
C VAL A 154 2.25 -5.41 -2.37
N VAL A 155 1.76 -5.80 -1.18
CA VAL A 155 1.24 -4.84 -0.19
C VAL A 155 2.32 -3.85 0.23
N GLY A 156 3.56 -4.31 0.52
CA GLY A 156 4.68 -3.44 0.84
C GLY A 156 5.00 -2.44 -0.26
N PHE A 157 4.98 -2.88 -1.53
CA PHE A 157 5.17 -2.01 -2.68
C PHE A 157 4.06 -0.94 -2.80
N MET A 158 2.82 -1.34 -2.56
CA MET A 158 1.69 -0.42 -2.62
C MET A 158 1.69 0.58 -1.46
N SER A 159 2.17 0.18 -0.27
CA SER A 159 2.36 1.08 0.86
C SER A 159 3.50 2.08 0.59
N LEU A 160 4.60 1.63 -0.04
CA LEU A 160 5.66 2.51 -0.54
C LEU A 160 5.10 3.55 -1.53
N GLU A 161 4.30 3.11 -2.50
CA GLU A 161 3.65 4.00 -3.47
C GLU A 161 2.72 5.01 -2.79
N ASN A 162 2.00 4.61 -1.72
CA ASN A 162 1.20 5.53 -0.91
C ASN A 162 2.06 6.64 -0.28
N GLY A 163 3.27 6.32 0.17
CA GLY A 163 4.23 7.30 0.65
C GLY A 163 4.66 8.29 -0.45
N LEU A 164 4.86 7.82 -1.68
CA LEU A 164 5.17 8.72 -2.81
C LEU A 164 4.01 9.65 -3.15
N VAL A 165 2.75 9.15 -3.10
CA VAL A 165 1.57 9.99 -3.30
C VAL A 165 1.47 11.05 -2.20
N LEU A 166 1.71 10.68 -0.94
CA LEU A 166 1.73 11.63 0.18
C LEU A 166 2.79 12.73 -0.04
N ALA A 167 4.00 12.36 -0.44
CA ALA A 167 5.07 13.33 -0.76
C ALA A 167 4.65 14.29 -1.86
N ALA A 168 4.07 13.75 -2.94
CA ALA A 168 3.68 14.54 -4.11
C ALA A 168 2.52 15.50 -3.82
N THR A 169 1.58 15.10 -2.97
CA THR A 169 0.44 15.94 -2.59
C THR A 169 0.80 17.00 -1.56
N GLY A 170 1.79 16.76 -0.69
CA GLY A 170 2.33 17.72 0.25
C GLY A 170 3.20 18.80 -0.41
N ALA A 171 3.87 18.48 -1.51
CA ALA A 171 4.71 19.40 -2.25
C ALA A 171 3.91 20.10 -3.36
N LYS A 172 3.57 21.37 -3.18
CA LYS A 172 2.89 22.16 -4.20
C LYS A 172 3.65 22.12 -5.53
N GLY A 173 2.99 21.68 -6.60
CA GLY A 173 3.53 21.76 -7.96
C GLY A 173 4.12 20.45 -8.52
N MET A 174 3.76 19.29 -7.96
CA MET A 174 4.15 17.97 -8.52
C MET A 174 2.95 17.19 -9.10
N PRO A 175 2.14 17.73 -10.02
CA PRO A 175 1.00 17.02 -10.57
C PRO A 175 1.40 15.74 -11.31
N LEU A 176 2.54 15.75 -11.98
CA LEU A 176 3.04 14.62 -12.77
C LEU A 176 3.34 13.39 -11.92
N VAL A 177 3.86 13.55 -10.71
CA VAL A 177 4.13 12.43 -9.79
C VAL A 177 2.81 11.80 -9.33
N VAL A 178 1.80 12.61 -9.07
CA VAL A 178 0.45 12.12 -8.71
C VAL A 178 -0.18 11.35 -9.87
N GLU A 179 -0.09 11.87 -11.10
CA GLU A 179 -0.61 11.21 -12.29
C GLU A 179 0.09 9.87 -12.56
N ILE A 180 1.42 9.81 -12.43
CA ILE A 180 2.18 8.57 -12.56
C ILE A 180 1.78 7.58 -11.47
N SER A 181 1.65 8.00 -10.21
CA SER A 181 1.23 7.11 -9.12
C SER A 181 -0.16 6.55 -9.33
N VAL A 182 -1.10 7.34 -9.84
CA VAL A 182 -2.44 6.87 -10.23
C VAL A 182 -2.33 5.83 -11.34
N ALA A 183 -1.53 6.08 -12.38
CA ALA A 183 -1.33 5.14 -13.48
C ALA A 183 -0.71 3.81 -12.98
N PHE A 184 0.27 3.87 -12.08
CA PHE A 184 0.84 2.69 -11.44
C PHE A 184 -0.18 1.91 -10.61
N SER A 185 -1.01 2.58 -9.82
CA SER A 185 -2.06 1.93 -9.02
C SER A 185 -3.05 1.17 -9.89
N VAL A 186 -3.46 1.79 -11.01
CA VAL A 186 -4.35 1.16 -12.00
C VAL A 186 -3.64 -0.02 -12.66
N LEU A 187 -2.36 0.12 -13.05
CA LEU A 187 -1.57 -0.97 -13.64
C LEU A 187 -1.45 -2.16 -12.68
N ILE A 188 -1.13 -1.92 -11.41
CA ILE A 188 -1.05 -2.99 -10.40
C ILE A 188 -2.40 -3.67 -10.24
N ALA A 189 -3.51 -2.90 -10.19
CA ALA A 189 -4.84 -3.47 -10.13
C ALA A 189 -5.12 -4.38 -11.32
N PHE A 190 -4.74 -3.98 -12.55
CA PHE A 190 -4.87 -4.82 -13.74
C PHE A 190 -4.00 -6.08 -13.68
N ILE A 191 -2.75 -5.97 -13.22
CA ILE A 191 -1.85 -7.12 -13.07
C ILE A 191 -2.44 -8.11 -12.07
N VAL A 192 -2.88 -7.64 -10.90
CA VAL A 192 -3.49 -8.49 -9.85
C VAL A 192 -4.76 -9.16 -10.36
N ILE A 193 -5.64 -8.42 -11.03
CA ILE A 193 -6.86 -8.95 -11.64
C ILE A 193 -6.50 -9.94 -12.77
N GLY A 194 -5.51 -9.61 -13.60
CA GLY A 194 -5.05 -10.47 -14.70
C GLY A 194 -4.51 -11.81 -14.20
N ILE A 195 -3.65 -11.79 -13.18
CA ILE A 195 -3.14 -13.02 -12.53
C ILE A 195 -4.29 -13.83 -11.96
N PHE A 196 -5.25 -13.16 -11.32
CA PHE A 196 -6.44 -13.80 -10.77
C PHE A 196 -7.28 -14.49 -11.84
N LEU A 197 -7.58 -13.80 -12.94
CA LEU A 197 -8.34 -14.36 -14.07
C LEU A 197 -7.59 -15.52 -14.74
N PHE A 198 -6.26 -15.39 -14.93
CA PHE A 198 -5.44 -16.44 -15.51
C PHE A 198 -5.44 -17.70 -14.63
N ARG A 199 -5.32 -17.55 -13.31
CA ARG A 199 -5.36 -18.67 -12.36
C ARG A 199 -6.73 -19.33 -12.26
N ILE A 200 -7.82 -18.55 -12.36
CA ILE A 200 -9.17 -19.12 -12.48
C ILE A 200 -9.25 -20.00 -13.71
N ARG A 201 -8.84 -19.47 -14.87
CA ARG A 201 -8.89 -20.20 -16.12
C ARG A 201 -8.08 -21.49 -16.06
N GLU A 202 -6.84 -21.43 -15.58
CA GLU A 202 -5.98 -22.61 -15.43
C GLU A 202 -6.60 -23.68 -14.52
N ARG A 203 -7.32 -23.31 -13.47
CA ARG A 203 -8.03 -24.27 -12.59
C ARG A 203 -9.28 -24.86 -13.23
N PHE A 204 -9.97 -24.12 -14.05
CA PHE A 204 -11.15 -24.63 -14.75
C PHE A 204 -10.77 -25.49 -15.97
N ASP A 205 -9.65 -25.20 -16.65
CA ASP A 205 -9.13 -26.04 -17.74
C ASP A 205 -8.53 -27.36 -17.21
N THR A 206 -8.04 -27.43 -15.97
CA THR A 206 -7.58 -28.69 -15.34
C THR A 206 -8.70 -29.53 -14.72
N VAL A 207 -9.92 -29.02 -14.66
CA VAL A 207 -11.11 -29.82 -14.31
C VAL A 207 -11.67 -30.55 -15.56
N ASP A 208 -11.00 -30.39 -16.71
CA ASP A 208 -11.43 -31.01 -17.96
C ASP A 208 -11.18 -32.52 -17.95
N VAL A 209 -12.27 -33.23 -17.87
CA VAL A 209 -12.65 -34.50 -18.50
C VAL A 209 -11.64 -35.68 -18.56
N GLN A 210 -10.35 -35.48 -18.57
CA GLN A 210 -9.37 -36.60 -18.61
C GLN A 210 -9.26 -37.34 -17.28
N ILE A 211 -9.36 -36.69 -16.15
CA ILE A 211 -9.34 -37.33 -14.83
C ILE A 211 -10.61 -38.20 -14.59
N LEU A 212 -11.73 -37.79 -15.17
CA LEU A 212 -12.97 -38.56 -15.12
C LEU A 212 -12.96 -39.77 -16.05
N SER A 213 -12.14 -39.77 -17.12
CA SER A 213 -11.97 -40.91 -18.02
C SER A 213 -11.05 -41.96 -17.41
N ASP A 214 -10.02 -41.60 -16.66
CA ASP A 214 -9.09 -42.52 -16.00
C ASP A 214 -9.75 -43.29 -14.85
N PHE A 215 -10.68 -42.62 -14.11
CA PHE A 215 -11.49 -43.31 -13.09
C PHE A 215 -12.53 -44.29 -13.64
N ARG A 216 -12.83 -44.20 -14.95
CA ARG A 216 -13.78 -45.12 -15.62
C ARG A 216 -13.09 -46.32 -16.22
N GLY A 217 -11.75 -46.29 -16.39
CA GLY A 217 -10.96 -47.38 -16.98
C GLY A 217 -10.50 -48.46 -16.02
N GLU A 218 -10.61 -48.27 -14.72
CA GLU A 218 -10.17 -49.28 -13.71
C GLU A 218 -11.26 -50.23 -13.23
N ARG A 219 -12.36 -50.35 -13.96
CA ARG A 219 -13.38 -51.42 -13.70
C ARG A 219 -13.58 -52.26 -14.94
N GLN A 220 -12.54 -53.00 -15.31
CA GLN A 220 -12.68 -54.28 -16.06
C GLN A 220 -11.71 -55.31 -15.53
#